data_1d5c11e1015c892514974dac824d929a
#
_entry.id   1d5c11e1015c892514974dac824d929a
#
_cell.length_a   1.000
_cell.length_b   1.000
_cell.length_c   1.000
_cell.angle_alpha   90.00
_cell.angle_beta   90.00
_cell.angle_gamma   90.00
#
_symmetry.space_group_name_H-M   'P 1'
#
loop_
_entity.id
_entity.type
_entity.pdbx_description
1 polymer ?
#
loop_
_entity_poly.entity_id
_entity_poly.type
_entity_poly.pdbx_seq_one_letter_code
_entity_poly.pdbx_strand_id
1 'polypeptide(L)'
;RHPAALVFPCPSREGMAAAAAGGVRALGGGQRACASGNSTGGMGALSFLLRHPGSARSHINISGSARALPFSIAIRSLQREAIRLDPAWNLGQYDESHYPEAGMRMARKLGVITYRSALEWDGRFGRVRLDEADQDRGEDEDPFGLEFQVESYLEAHARRFVRRFDPNCYLYLSRSMDWFDMAEYAPDGHDVMAGLASIHVPKALAIGVSTDILFPLQQQEQIAEGLEAAGARVE
;
A
#
# COMPACT_ATOMS: atom_id res chain seq x y z
N ARG A 1 -8.53 -21.08 -13.27
CA ARG A 1 -9.46 -20.07 -13.82
C ARG A 1 -10.08 -19.32 -12.65
N HIS A 2 -9.65 -18.09 -12.37
CA HIS A 2 -10.36 -17.23 -11.44
C HIS A 2 -11.65 -16.77 -12.09
N PRO A 3 -12.82 -17.01 -11.49
CA PRO A 3 -14.07 -16.55 -12.07
C PRO A 3 -14.06 -15.02 -12.10
N ALA A 4 -14.31 -14.49 -13.26
CA ALA A 4 -14.63 -13.10 -13.60
C ALA A 4 -14.27 -12.07 -12.51
N ALA A 5 -13.09 -11.47 -12.61
CA ALA A 5 -12.58 -10.47 -11.69
C ALA A 5 -13.51 -9.30 -11.41
N LEU A 6 -14.45 -9.02 -12.31
CA LEU A 6 -15.44 -7.95 -12.17
C LEU A 6 -16.65 -8.34 -11.29
N VAL A 7 -16.76 -9.61 -10.87
CA VAL A 7 -17.87 -10.10 -10.03
C VAL A 7 -17.45 -10.29 -8.57
N PHE A 8 -16.15 -10.24 -8.28
CA PHE A 8 -15.67 -10.34 -6.91
C PHE A 8 -15.99 -9.04 -6.16
N PRO A 9 -16.66 -9.10 -4.99
CA PRO A 9 -16.92 -7.90 -4.20
C PRO A 9 -15.60 -7.24 -3.80
N CYS A 10 -15.52 -5.91 -3.99
CA CYS A 10 -14.30 -5.18 -3.65
C CYS A 10 -14.01 -5.30 -2.15
N PRO A 11 -12.87 -5.86 -1.75
CA PRO A 11 -12.55 -6.03 -0.33
C PRO A 11 -12.35 -4.65 0.30
N SER A 12 -13.05 -4.37 1.39
CA SER A 12 -12.79 -3.22 2.23
C SER A 12 -11.75 -3.55 3.32
N ARG A 13 -11.19 -2.52 3.96
CA ARG A 13 -10.29 -2.72 5.11
C ARG A 13 -10.99 -3.42 6.26
N GLU A 14 -12.26 -3.11 6.48
CA GLU A 14 -13.10 -3.73 7.49
C GLU A 14 -13.33 -5.21 7.20
N GLY A 15 -13.59 -5.57 5.95
CA GLY A 15 -13.73 -6.96 5.53
C GLY A 15 -12.45 -7.76 5.79
N MET A 16 -11.28 -7.19 5.47
CA MET A 16 -9.99 -7.80 5.77
C MET A 16 -9.74 -7.90 7.28
N ALA A 17 -10.08 -6.88 8.06
CA ALA A 17 -9.99 -6.91 9.53
C ALA A 17 -10.89 -8.00 10.13
N ALA A 18 -12.11 -8.16 9.63
CA ALA A 18 -13.03 -9.21 10.07
C ALA A 18 -12.50 -10.61 9.73
N ALA A 19 -11.93 -10.80 8.53
CA ALA A 19 -11.30 -12.06 8.13
C ALA A 19 -10.08 -12.38 9.02
N ALA A 20 -9.23 -11.39 9.32
CA ALA A 20 -8.11 -11.56 10.24
C ALA A 20 -8.57 -11.96 11.65
N ALA A 21 -9.61 -11.30 12.17
CA ALA A 21 -10.20 -11.67 13.47
C ALA A 21 -10.77 -13.09 13.49
N GLY A 22 -11.42 -13.50 12.40
CA GLY A 22 -11.92 -14.87 12.21
C GLY A 22 -10.80 -15.90 12.24
N GLY A 23 -9.72 -15.65 11.48
CA GLY A 23 -8.55 -16.52 11.44
C GLY A 23 -7.88 -16.67 12.82
N VAL A 24 -7.70 -15.57 13.55
CA VAL A 24 -7.10 -15.62 14.89
C VAL A 24 -7.97 -16.42 15.87
N ARG A 25 -9.31 -16.24 15.83
CA ARG A 25 -10.23 -17.03 16.66
C ARG A 25 -10.17 -18.50 16.32
N ALA A 26 -10.12 -18.84 15.03
CA ALA A 26 -10.03 -20.25 14.58
C ALA A 26 -8.75 -20.93 15.08
N LEU A 27 -7.67 -20.17 15.30
CA LEU A 27 -6.41 -20.64 15.87
C LEU A 27 -6.40 -20.62 17.41
N GLY A 28 -7.54 -20.41 18.08
CA GLY A 28 -7.63 -20.35 19.53
C GLY A 28 -7.06 -19.07 20.16
N GLY A 29 -6.81 -18.03 19.36
CA GLY A 29 -6.23 -16.76 19.81
C GLY A 29 -7.26 -15.92 20.59
N GLY A 30 -6.87 -15.50 21.80
CA GLY A 30 -7.58 -14.53 22.63
C GLY A 30 -7.12 -13.08 22.34
N GLN A 31 -6.96 -12.28 23.41
CA GLN A 31 -6.39 -10.93 23.31
C GLN A 31 -4.92 -10.98 22.86
N ARG A 32 -4.54 -10.11 21.89
CA ARG A 32 -3.18 -10.04 21.36
C ARG A 32 -2.32 -9.12 22.21
N ALA A 33 -1.03 -9.41 22.23
CA ALA A 33 -0.06 -8.49 22.82
C ALA A 33 0.00 -7.17 22.02
N CYS A 34 0.01 -7.28 20.69
CA CYS A 34 0.12 -6.13 19.81
C CYS A 34 -0.64 -6.35 18.50
N ALA A 35 -1.25 -5.28 17.97
CA ALA A 35 -1.67 -5.16 16.59
C ALA A 35 -0.69 -4.21 15.89
N SER A 36 0.12 -4.73 14.98
CA SER A 36 1.14 -3.93 14.28
C SER A 36 0.96 -3.97 12.77
N GLY A 37 1.31 -2.88 12.11
CA GLY A 37 1.29 -2.81 10.68
C GLY A 37 2.08 -1.64 10.12
N ASN A 38 2.65 -1.85 8.93
CA ASN A 38 3.29 -0.80 8.15
C ASN A 38 2.45 -0.48 6.92
N SER A 39 2.45 0.79 6.49
CA SER A 39 1.75 1.25 5.30
C SER A 39 0.28 0.78 5.31
N THR A 40 -0.15 0.04 4.28
CA THR A 40 -1.48 -0.58 4.19
C THR A 40 -1.81 -1.50 5.37
N GLY A 41 -0.81 -2.12 6.00
CA GLY A 41 -0.97 -2.90 7.23
C GLY A 41 -1.34 -2.03 8.43
N GLY A 42 -0.83 -0.81 8.50
CA GLY A 42 -1.22 0.19 9.51
C GLY A 42 -2.69 0.57 9.39
N MET A 43 -3.18 0.85 8.17
CA MET A 43 -4.61 1.05 7.89
C MET A 43 -5.46 -0.14 8.35
N GLY A 44 -5.02 -1.36 8.03
CA GLY A 44 -5.70 -2.58 8.43
C GLY A 44 -5.72 -2.79 9.95
N ALA A 45 -4.64 -2.42 10.65
CA ALA A 45 -4.57 -2.50 12.09
C ALA A 45 -5.50 -1.49 12.77
N LEU A 46 -5.62 -0.26 12.26
CA LEU A 46 -6.61 0.71 12.73
C LEU A 46 -8.05 0.20 12.55
N SER A 47 -8.39 -0.30 11.35
CA SER A 47 -9.68 -0.96 11.12
C SER A 47 -9.93 -2.14 12.07
N PHE A 48 -8.90 -2.95 12.32
CA PHE A 48 -9.02 -4.11 13.20
C PHE A 48 -9.31 -3.68 14.64
N LEU A 49 -8.59 -2.71 15.19
CA LEU A 49 -8.76 -2.20 16.55
C LEU A 49 -10.12 -1.54 16.74
N LEU A 50 -10.56 -0.77 15.75
CA LEU A 50 -11.87 -0.13 15.76
C LEU A 50 -13.00 -1.15 15.83
N ARG A 51 -12.96 -2.19 15.00
CA ARG A 51 -14.02 -3.20 14.90
C ARG A 51 -13.96 -4.27 16.00
N HIS A 52 -12.83 -4.39 16.66
CA HIS A 52 -12.60 -5.38 17.74
C HIS A 52 -11.97 -4.70 18.96
N PRO A 53 -12.72 -3.83 19.67
CA PRO A 53 -12.24 -3.14 20.87
C PRO A 53 -11.72 -4.15 21.91
N GLY A 54 -10.62 -3.81 22.57
CA GLY A 54 -9.99 -4.67 23.57
C GLY A 54 -9.28 -5.90 23.03
N SER A 55 -9.23 -6.09 21.71
CA SER A 55 -8.60 -7.25 21.08
C SER A 55 -7.07 -7.23 21.13
N ALA A 56 -6.44 -6.08 21.38
CA ALA A 56 -5.00 -5.94 21.53
C ALA A 56 -4.65 -5.03 22.72
N ARG A 57 -3.48 -5.26 23.35
CA ARG A 57 -2.96 -4.45 24.45
C ARG A 57 -2.10 -3.29 23.99
N SER A 58 -1.60 -3.35 22.75
CA SER A 58 -0.81 -2.27 22.14
C SER A 58 -1.02 -2.24 20.63
N HIS A 59 -0.66 -1.08 20.05
CA HIS A 59 -0.67 -0.84 18.61
C HIS A 59 0.68 -0.28 18.17
N ILE A 60 1.17 -0.71 17.00
CA ILE A 60 2.33 -0.10 16.33
C ILE A 60 1.92 0.24 14.91
N ASN A 61 1.97 1.53 14.59
CA ASN A 61 1.72 2.05 13.24
C ASN A 61 3.04 2.56 12.65
N ILE A 62 3.42 2.05 11.49
CA ILE A 62 4.65 2.44 10.81
C ILE A 62 4.28 2.97 9.43
N SER A 63 4.44 4.27 9.20
CA SER A 63 4.12 4.92 7.93
C SER A 63 2.75 4.46 7.37
N GLY A 64 1.74 4.35 8.24
CA GLY A 64 0.35 4.11 7.84
C GLY A 64 -0.39 5.43 7.63
N SER A 65 -1.70 5.39 7.45
CA SER A 65 -2.52 6.59 7.41
C SER A 65 -3.92 6.34 7.96
N ALA A 66 -4.55 7.40 8.45
CA ALA A 66 -5.93 7.38 8.88
C ALA A 66 -6.91 7.53 7.70
N ARG A 67 -6.45 8.05 6.57
CA ARG A 67 -7.21 8.18 5.31
C ARG A 67 -6.27 8.28 4.11
N ALA A 68 -6.76 7.93 2.93
CA ALA A 68 -6.03 8.15 1.70
C ALA A 68 -5.99 9.64 1.33
N LEU A 69 -4.79 10.16 1.03
CA LEU A 69 -4.62 11.55 0.57
C LEU A 69 -4.54 11.61 -0.97
N PRO A 70 -4.86 12.78 -1.57
CA PRO A 70 -4.96 12.95 -3.02
C PRO A 70 -3.71 12.49 -3.80
N PHE A 71 -2.50 12.79 -3.30
CA PHE A 71 -1.27 12.35 -3.96
C PHE A 71 -1.17 10.82 -4.06
N SER A 72 -1.41 10.13 -2.95
CA SER A 72 -1.39 8.67 -2.90
C SER A 72 -2.49 8.05 -3.79
N ILE A 73 -3.68 8.64 -3.82
CA ILE A 73 -4.78 8.23 -4.70
C ILE A 73 -4.37 8.41 -6.17
N ALA A 74 -3.76 9.56 -6.52
CA ALA A 74 -3.31 9.85 -7.89
C ALA A 74 -2.30 8.81 -8.37
N ILE A 75 -1.24 8.54 -7.60
CA ILE A 75 -0.24 7.53 -7.95
C ILE A 75 -0.87 6.15 -8.11
N ARG A 76 -1.72 5.73 -7.17
CA ARG A 76 -2.42 4.44 -7.27
C ARG A 76 -3.38 4.37 -8.44
N SER A 77 -4.00 5.49 -8.83
CA SER A 77 -4.86 5.52 -10.01
C SER A 77 -4.08 5.24 -11.29
N LEU A 78 -2.90 5.83 -11.46
CA LEU A 78 -2.00 5.57 -12.60
C LEU A 78 -1.50 4.13 -12.62
N GLN A 79 -1.18 3.56 -11.47
CA GLN A 79 -0.79 2.15 -11.38
C GLN A 79 -1.93 1.22 -11.83
N ARG A 80 -3.17 1.49 -11.40
CA ARG A 80 -4.34 0.71 -11.84
C ARG A 80 -4.63 0.91 -13.32
N GLU A 81 -4.44 2.11 -13.82
CA GLU A 81 -4.62 2.42 -15.24
C GLU A 81 -3.61 1.66 -16.10
N ALA A 82 -2.33 1.66 -15.73
CA ALA A 82 -1.29 0.92 -16.43
C ALA A 82 -1.63 -0.58 -16.57
N ILE A 83 -2.14 -1.22 -15.52
CA ILE A 83 -2.56 -2.62 -15.58
C ILE A 83 -3.77 -2.81 -16.49
N ARG A 84 -4.76 -1.91 -16.41
CA ARG A 84 -6.01 -2.02 -17.16
C ARG A 84 -5.87 -1.69 -18.65
N LEU A 85 -4.87 -0.89 -19.02
CA LEU A 85 -4.53 -0.57 -20.41
C LEU A 85 -3.73 -1.68 -21.09
N ASP A 86 -3.12 -2.58 -20.32
CA ASP A 86 -2.44 -3.74 -20.90
C ASP A 86 -3.48 -4.66 -21.57
N PRO A 87 -3.38 -4.91 -22.88
CA PRO A 87 -4.36 -5.74 -23.60
C PRO A 87 -4.49 -7.15 -23.00
N ALA A 88 -3.42 -7.71 -22.44
CA ALA A 88 -3.43 -9.03 -21.84
C ALA A 88 -4.24 -9.10 -20.54
N TRP A 89 -4.55 -7.95 -19.90
CA TRP A 89 -5.44 -7.93 -18.74
C TRP A 89 -6.86 -8.37 -19.07
N ASN A 90 -7.33 -8.10 -20.31
CA ASN A 90 -8.61 -8.60 -20.87
C ASN A 90 -9.78 -8.50 -19.88
N LEU A 91 -10.05 -7.32 -19.35
CA LEU A 91 -11.11 -7.08 -18.34
C LEU A 91 -10.99 -8.00 -17.10
N GLY A 92 -9.76 -8.36 -16.71
CA GLY A 92 -9.49 -9.25 -15.60
C GLY A 92 -9.58 -10.74 -15.89
N GLN A 93 -9.74 -11.12 -17.16
CA GLN A 93 -9.84 -12.50 -17.63
C GLN A 93 -8.55 -12.95 -18.33
N TYR A 94 -7.43 -12.81 -17.64
CA TYR A 94 -6.12 -13.29 -18.09
C TYR A 94 -5.83 -14.69 -17.55
N ASP A 95 -4.83 -15.32 -18.14
CA ASP A 95 -4.29 -16.60 -17.70
C ASP A 95 -2.74 -16.55 -17.65
N GLU A 96 -2.09 -17.67 -17.39
CA GLU A 96 -0.62 -17.72 -17.32
C GLU A 96 0.07 -17.42 -18.66
N SER A 97 -0.59 -17.71 -19.80
CA SER A 97 -0.07 -17.46 -21.14
C SER A 97 -0.32 -16.01 -21.61
N HIS A 98 -1.32 -15.35 -21.05
CA HIS A 98 -1.73 -13.99 -21.38
C HIS A 98 -1.78 -13.12 -20.11
N TYR A 99 -0.65 -13.02 -19.43
CA TYR A 99 -0.50 -12.23 -18.22
C TYR A 99 -0.18 -10.77 -18.57
N PRO A 100 -0.82 -9.76 -17.95
CA PRO A 100 -0.59 -8.33 -18.25
C PRO A 100 0.76 -7.85 -17.69
N GLU A 101 1.82 -8.31 -18.31
CA GLU A 101 3.19 -8.12 -17.86
C GLU A 101 3.64 -6.66 -17.96
N ALA A 102 3.34 -6.00 -19.08
CA ALA A 102 3.74 -4.60 -19.31
C ALA A 102 3.07 -3.67 -18.30
N GLY A 103 1.77 -3.85 -18.06
CA GLY A 103 1.01 -3.09 -17.09
C GLY A 103 1.51 -3.30 -15.67
N MET A 104 1.78 -4.54 -15.28
CA MET A 104 2.30 -4.88 -13.95
C MET A 104 3.72 -4.35 -13.73
N ARG A 105 4.58 -4.38 -14.75
CA ARG A 105 5.93 -3.78 -14.71
C ARG A 105 5.84 -2.28 -14.48
N MET A 106 5.00 -1.57 -15.25
CA MET A 106 4.81 -0.13 -15.11
C MET A 106 4.25 0.24 -13.74
N ALA A 107 3.21 -0.44 -13.29
CA ALA A 107 2.63 -0.23 -11.97
C ALA A 107 3.67 -0.45 -10.85
N ARG A 108 4.52 -1.48 -10.98
CA ARG A 108 5.59 -1.72 -10.01
C ARG A 108 6.67 -0.66 -10.01
N LYS A 109 7.11 -0.18 -11.18
CA LYS A 109 8.08 0.92 -11.31
C LYS A 109 7.57 2.18 -10.62
N LEU A 110 6.33 2.59 -10.89
CA LEU A 110 5.67 3.72 -10.23
C LEU A 110 5.66 3.55 -8.70
N GLY A 111 5.34 2.34 -8.20
CA GLY A 111 5.37 2.06 -6.76
C GLY A 111 6.77 2.18 -6.18
N VAL A 112 7.79 1.63 -6.84
CA VAL A 112 9.18 1.67 -6.36
C VAL A 112 9.70 3.11 -6.25
N ILE A 113 9.33 3.97 -7.19
CA ILE A 113 9.72 5.40 -7.15
C ILE A 113 9.20 6.06 -5.86
N THR A 114 7.98 5.76 -5.45
CA THR A 114 7.35 6.40 -4.29
C THR A 114 7.82 5.86 -2.93
N TYR A 115 8.60 4.77 -2.90
CA TYR A 115 9.13 4.20 -1.66
C TYR A 115 10.43 4.85 -1.18
N ARG A 116 10.94 5.85 -1.90
CA ARG A 116 12.18 6.53 -1.60
C ARG A 116 12.04 8.03 -1.80
N SER A 117 12.77 8.79 -1.00
CA SER A 117 12.87 10.24 -1.21
C SER A 117 13.76 10.58 -2.41
N ALA A 118 13.59 11.78 -2.96
CA ALA A 118 14.45 12.29 -4.01
C ALA A 118 15.93 12.34 -3.57
N LEU A 119 16.18 12.68 -2.31
CA LEU A 119 17.53 12.70 -1.72
C LEU A 119 18.17 11.31 -1.69
N GLU A 120 17.40 10.26 -1.39
CA GLU A 120 17.92 8.90 -1.41
C GLU A 120 18.20 8.44 -2.85
N TRP A 121 17.35 8.79 -3.79
CA TRP A 121 17.58 8.51 -5.21
C TRP A 121 18.87 9.16 -5.69
N ASP A 122 19.06 10.44 -5.38
CA ASP A 122 20.26 11.19 -5.75
C ASP A 122 21.53 10.59 -5.11
N GLY A 123 21.51 10.37 -3.80
CA GLY A 123 22.65 9.80 -3.10
C GLY A 123 23.01 8.38 -3.52
N ARG A 124 22.04 7.59 -3.98
CA ARG A 124 22.26 6.20 -4.37
C ARG A 124 22.71 6.01 -5.81
N PHE A 125 22.13 6.77 -6.74
CA PHE A 125 22.34 6.55 -8.16
C PHE A 125 23.04 7.73 -8.84
N GLY A 126 22.88 8.96 -8.33
CA GLY A 126 23.37 10.16 -8.99
C GLY A 126 22.96 10.19 -10.47
N ARG A 127 23.90 10.51 -11.34
CA ARG A 127 23.74 10.46 -12.81
C ARG A 127 24.59 9.35 -13.44
N VAL A 128 24.78 8.24 -12.73
CA VAL A 128 25.65 7.16 -13.21
C VAL A 128 24.97 6.45 -14.38
N ARG A 129 25.68 6.39 -15.50
CA ARG A 129 25.27 5.64 -16.68
C ARG A 129 25.61 4.16 -16.54
N LEU A 130 24.89 3.34 -17.27
CA LEU A 130 25.25 1.93 -17.47
C LEU A 130 26.48 1.84 -18.37
N ASP A 131 27.30 0.82 -18.12
CA ASP A 131 28.36 0.47 -19.05
C ASP A 131 27.74 0.03 -20.39
N GLU A 132 28.49 0.18 -21.50
CA GLU A 132 27.95 -0.12 -22.84
C GLU A 132 27.43 -1.56 -22.96
N ALA A 133 28.06 -2.50 -22.24
CA ALA A 133 27.63 -3.90 -22.20
C ALA A 133 26.31 -4.14 -21.45
N ASP A 134 25.93 -3.25 -20.54
CA ASP A 134 24.72 -3.33 -19.71
C ASP A 134 23.58 -2.45 -20.24
N GLN A 135 23.83 -1.69 -21.31
CA GLN A 135 22.80 -0.90 -21.99
C GLN A 135 21.90 -1.82 -22.80
N ASP A 136 20.68 -2.02 -22.36
CA ASP A 136 19.67 -2.80 -23.08
C ASP A 136 19.11 -1.97 -24.25
N ARG A 137 19.85 -1.91 -25.34
CA ARG A 137 19.46 -1.20 -26.58
C ARG A 137 18.65 -2.08 -27.52
N GLY A 138 18.50 -3.39 -27.20
CA GLY A 138 17.86 -4.34 -28.09
C GLY A 138 18.67 -4.62 -29.36
N GLU A 139 18.16 -5.50 -30.21
CA GLU A 139 18.81 -5.86 -31.49
C GLU A 139 18.78 -4.70 -32.50
N ASP A 140 17.87 -3.74 -32.35
CA ASP A 140 17.64 -2.62 -33.28
C ASP A 140 18.22 -1.27 -32.77
N GLU A 141 19.13 -1.29 -31.80
CA GLU A 141 19.71 -0.05 -31.22
C GLU A 141 18.63 0.96 -30.78
N ASP A 142 17.61 0.53 -30.02
CA ASP A 142 16.53 1.38 -29.52
C ASP A 142 17.09 2.63 -28.84
N PRO A 143 16.88 3.84 -29.39
CA PRO A 143 17.39 5.07 -28.79
C PRO A 143 16.76 5.43 -27.44
N PHE A 144 15.69 4.72 -27.05
CA PHE A 144 14.97 4.84 -25.78
C PHE A 144 15.26 3.68 -24.81
N GLY A 145 16.28 2.87 -25.09
CA GLY A 145 16.74 1.81 -24.20
C GLY A 145 17.26 2.33 -22.86
N LEU A 146 17.55 1.42 -21.93
CA LEU A 146 18.06 1.78 -20.61
C LEU A 146 19.46 2.39 -20.72
N GLU A 147 19.66 3.57 -20.16
CA GLU A 147 20.93 4.31 -20.20
C GLU A 147 21.51 4.55 -18.80
N PHE A 148 20.67 4.69 -17.78
CA PHE A 148 21.11 5.03 -16.43
C PHE A 148 20.90 3.86 -15.46
N GLN A 149 21.77 3.76 -14.44
CA GLN A 149 21.67 2.71 -13.41
C GLN A 149 20.32 2.72 -12.69
N VAL A 150 19.70 3.86 -12.49
CA VAL A 150 18.37 3.96 -11.86
C VAL A 150 17.29 3.30 -12.71
N GLU A 151 17.39 3.36 -14.03
CA GLU A 151 16.42 2.71 -14.94
C GLU A 151 16.55 1.18 -14.86
N SER A 152 17.80 0.67 -14.90
CA SER A 152 18.08 -0.75 -14.71
C SER A 152 17.61 -1.26 -13.34
N TYR A 153 17.78 -0.47 -12.29
CA TYR A 153 17.25 -0.80 -10.95
C TYR A 153 15.72 -0.94 -10.95
N LEU A 154 15.01 0.03 -11.54
CA LEU A 154 13.56 -0.03 -11.65
C LEU A 154 13.10 -1.25 -12.45
N GLU A 155 13.77 -1.53 -13.56
CA GLU A 155 13.49 -2.68 -14.41
C GLU A 155 13.70 -4.00 -13.67
N ALA A 156 14.80 -4.15 -12.95
CA ALA A 156 15.08 -5.34 -12.16
C ALA A 156 14.02 -5.58 -11.07
N HIS A 157 13.52 -4.51 -10.45
CA HIS A 157 12.43 -4.61 -9.46
C HIS A 157 11.09 -4.98 -10.11
N ALA A 158 10.81 -4.44 -11.28
CA ALA A 158 9.60 -4.75 -12.03
C ALA A 158 9.59 -6.23 -12.49
N ARG A 159 10.67 -6.70 -13.11
CA ARG A 159 10.81 -8.11 -13.56
C ARG A 159 10.64 -9.10 -12.41
N ARG A 160 11.22 -8.84 -11.23
CA ARG A 160 11.08 -9.71 -10.05
C ARG A 160 9.67 -9.74 -9.47
N PHE A 161 8.86 -8.72 -9.73
CA PHE A 161 7.49 -8.62 -9.22
C PHE A 161 6.47 -9.32 -10.12
N VAL A 162 6.69 -9.29 -11.43
CA VAL A 162 5.83 -9.93 -12.44
C VAL A 162 5.63 -11.41 -12.09
N ARG A 163 4.40 -11.89 -12.27
CA ARG A 163 3.94 -13.25 -11.96
C ARG A 163 4.04 -13.70 -10.49
N ARG A 164 4.54 -12.83 -9.59
CA ARG A 164 4.53 -13.09 -8.14
C ARG A 164 3.32 -12.50 -7.44
N PHE A 165 2.64 -11.57 -8.10
CA PHE A 165 1.48 -10.90 -7.56
C PHE A 165 0.37 -10.89 -8.61
N ASP A 166 -0.84 -11.27 -8.20
CA ASP A 166 -1.99 -11.31 -9.08
C ASP A 166 -2.46 -9.89 -9.45
N PRO A 167 -2.62 -9.56 -10.75
CA PRO A 167 -3.06 -8.25 -11.21
C PRO A 167 -4.40 -7.80 -10.65
N ASN A 168 -5.39 -8.69 -10.56
CA ASN A 168 -6.70 -8.35 -10.01
C ASN A 168 -6.62 -8.09 -8.50
N CYS A 169 -5.84 -8.88 -7.76
CA CYS A 169 -5.55 -8.60 -6.36
C CYS A 169 -4.89 -7.23 -6.19
N TYR A 170 -3.96 -6.86 -7.08
CA TYR A 170 -3.34 -5.54 -7.06
C TYR A 170 -4.37 -4.42 -7.20
N LEU A 171 -5.28 -4.53 -8.18
CA LEU A 171 -6.34 -3.55 -8.43
C LEU A 171 -7.28 -3.41 -7.22
N TYR A 172 -7.75 -4.53 -6.67
CA TYR A 172 -8.65 -4.53 -5.52
C TYR A 172 -8.01 -3.98 -4.25
N LEU A 173 -6.80 -4.43 -3.92
CA LEU A 173 -6.08 -3.92 -2.75
C LEU A 173 -5.75 -2.43 -2.88
N SER A 174 -5.33 -2.00 -4.07
CA SER A 174 -5.10 -0.58 -4.37
C SER A 174 -6.38 0.25 -4.17
N ARG A 175 -7.52 -0.22 -4.66
CA ARG A 175 -8.81 0.46 -4.49
C ARG A 175 -9.24 0.52 -3.02
N SER A 176 -9.06 -0.57 -2.29
CA SER A 176 -9.42 -0.62 -0.87
C SER A 176 -8.61 0.34 0.01
N MET A 177 -7.36 0.66 -0.42
CA MET A 177 -6.57 1.72 0.23
C MET A 177 -7.15 3.12 -0.03
N ASP A 178 -7.63 3.37 -1.26
CA ASP A 178 -8.20 4.68 -1.61
C ASP A 178 -9.51 4.96 -0.87
N TRP A 179 -10.29 3.92 -0.59
CA TRP A 179 -11.56 4.04 0.13
C TRP A 179 -11.43 4.08 1.64
N PHE A 180 -10.23 3.80 2.18
CA PHE A 180 -10.05 3.84 3.62
C PHE A 180 -10.06 5.27 4.15
N ASP A 181 -11.00 5.57 5.05
CA ASP A 181 -11.13 6.85 5.72
C ASP A 181 -11.67 6.68 7.14
N MET A 182 -10.87 7.03 8.15
CA MET A 182 -11.30 6.98 9.54
C MET A 182 -12.40 7.98 9.87
N ALA A 183 -12.59 9.03 9.06
CA ALA A 183 -13.69 9.98 9.25
C ALA A 183 -15.07 9.32 9.14
N GLU A 184 -15.20 8.23 8.36
CA GLU A 184 -16.46 7.49 8.22
C GLU A 184 -16.95 6.87 9.56
N TYR A 185 -16.07 6.78 10.56
CA TYR A 185 -16.37 6.23 11.89
C TYR A 185 -16.58 7.30 12.97
N ALA A 186 -16.48 8.56 12.59
CA ALA A 186 -16.87 9.67 13.45
C ALA A 186 -18.40 9.75 13.56
N PRO A 187 -18.95 10.29 14.67
CA PRO A 187 -20.39 10.46 14.84
C PRO A 187 -21.07 11.28 13.73
N ASP A 188 -20.34 12.25 13.15
CA ASP A 188 -20.79 13.10 12.04
C ASP A 188 -20.37 12.59 10.65
N GLY A 189 -19.53 11.53 10.60
CA GLY A 189 -19.03 10.94 9.35
C GLY A 189 -17.96 11.77 8.61
N HIS A 190 -17.43 12.84 9.22
CA HIS A 190 -16.55 13.80 8.54
C HIS A 190 -15.24 14.10 9.27
N ASP A 191 -15.12 13.81 10.56
CA ASP A 191 -13.96 14.13 11.38
C ASP A 191 -13.04 12.92 11.57
N VAL A 192 -11.86 12.97 10.95
CA VAL A 192 -10.82 11.91 11.08
C VAL A 192 -10.36 11.76 12.53
N MET A 193 -10.23 12.88 13.28
CA MET A 193 -9.78 12.83 14.67
C MET A 193 -10.81 12.15 15.56
N ALA A 194 -12.10 12.45 15.38
CA ALA A 194 -13.17 11.78 16.08
C ALA A 194 -13.25 10.27 15.71
N GLY A 195 -13.01 9.95 14.45
CA GLY A 195 -12.90 8.56 14.01
C GLY A 195 -11.75 7.80 14.68
N LEU A 196 -10.56 8.41 14.75
CA LEU A 196 -9.40 7.84 15.45
C LEU A 196 -9.64 7.73 16.97
N ALA A 197 -10.28 8.72 17.58
CA ALA A 197 -10.63 8.72 19.00
C ALA A 197 -11.63 7.59 19.39
N SER A 198 -12.26 6.96 18.40
CA SER A 198 -13.10 5.76 18.62
C SER A 198 -12.30 4.48 18.81
N ILE A 199 -10.96 4.50 18.60
CA ILE A 199 -10.09 3.34 18.75
C ILE A 199 -9.58 3.26 20.19
N HIS A 200 -9.98 2.22 20.92
CA HIS A 200 -9.52 2.01 22.30
C HIS A 200 -8.39 0.99 22.36
N VAL A 201 -7.16 1.47 22.61
CA VAL A 201 -5.97 0.66 22.87
C VAL A 201 -5.16 1.31 24.00
N PRO A 202 -4.64 0.53 25.00
CA PRO A 202 -3.93 1.14 26.13
C PRO A 202 -2.61 1.85 25.77
N LYS A 203 -1.92 1.35 24.75
CA LYS A 203 -0.61 1.85 24.31
C LYS A 203 -0.50 1.86 22.80
N ALA A 204 0.13 2.88 22.25
CA ALA A 204 0.46 2.93 20.82
C ALA A 204 1.86 3.50 20.59
N LEU A 205 2.44 3.12 19.46
CA LEU A 205 3.66 3.68 18.91
C LEU A 205 3.38 4.07 17.45
N ALA A 206 3.57 5.33 17.12
CA ALA A 206 3.46 5.85 15.76
C ALA A 206 4.84 6.20 15.22
N ILE A 207 5.25 5.53 14.14
CA ILE A 207 6.54 5.74 13.50
C ILE A 207 6.33 6.33 12.12
N GLY A 208 6.90 7.50 11.86
CA GLY A 208 6.88 8.16 10.56
C GLY A 208 8.29 8.37 10.01
N VAL A 209 8.37 8.58 8.71
CA VAL A 209 9.60 8.95 8.00
C VAL A 209 9.43 10.38 7.50
N SER A 210 10.34 11.29 7.88
CA SER A 210 10.25 12.72 7.57
C SER A 210 10.25 13.04 6.05
N THR A 211 10.78 12.12 5.25
CA THR A 211 10.87 12.25 3.79
C THR A 211 9.87 11.37 3.04
N ASP A 212 8.90 10.77 3.74
CA ASP A 212 7.87 9.95 3.11
C ASP A 212 6.91 10.82 2.31
N ILE A 213 6.82 10.57 1.01
CA ILE A 213 5.94 11.31 0.09
C ILE A 213 4.55 10.67 -0.06
N LEU A 214 4.41 9.39 0.27
CA LEU A 214 3.13 8.67 0.21
C LEU A 214 2.30 8.86 1.48
N PHE A 215 2.98 8.80 2.63
CA PHE A 215 2.38 8.93 3.95
C PHE A 215 3.17 9.98 4.75
N PRO A 216 2.97 11.28 4.43
CA PRO A 216 3.69 12.37 5.08
C PRO A 216 3.62 12.31 6.60
N LEU A 217 4.64 12.84 7.27
CA LEU A 217 4.79 12.76 8.72
C LEU A 217 3.54 13.24 9.47
N GLN A 218 2.84 14.27 8.95
CA GLN A 218 1.60 14.79 9.52
C GLN A 218 0.50 13.72 9.67
N GLN A 219 0.50 12.67 8.82
CA GLN A 219 -0.46 11.57 8.97
C GLN A 219 -0.12 10.67 10.17
N GLN A 220 1.15 10.54 10.52
CA GLN A 220 1.57 9.80 11.71
C GLN A 220 1.27 10.60 12.97
N GLU A 221 1.51 11.90 12.94
CA GLU A 221 1.15 12.84 14.01
C GLU A 221 -0.37 12.81 14.25
N GLN A 222 -1.18 12.87 13.18
CA GLN A 222 -2.64 12.76 13.27
C GLN A 222 -3.10 11.44 13.92
N ILE A 223 -2.46 10.31 13.57
CA ILE A 223 -2.77 9.02 14.20
C ILE A 223 -2.40 9.03 15.69
N ALA A 224 -1.23 9.56 16.05
CA ALA A 224 -0.78 9.68 17.42
C ALA A 224 -1.76 10.51 18.25
N GLU A 225 -2.06 11.73 17.83
CA GLU A 225 -2.99 12.64 18.49
C GLU A 225 -4.40 12.05 18.65
N GLY A 226 -4.92 11.38 17.60
CA GLY A 226 -6.23 10.74 17.65
C GLY A 226 -6.30 9.58 18.64
N LEU A 227 -5.23 8.77 18.74
CA LEU A 227 -5.15 7.70 19.72
C LEU A 227 -4.93 8.21 21.14
N GLU A 228 -4.18 9.31 21.31
CA GLU A 228 -4.06 10.00 22.62
C GLU A 228 -5.42 10.54 23.09
N ALA A 229 -6.20 11.16 22.18
CA ALA A 229 -7.55 11.61 22.47
C ALA A 229 -8.49 10.48 22.89
N ALA A 230 -8.23 9.24 22.41
CA ALA A 230 -8.92 8.02 22.84
C ALA A 230 -8.45 7.49 24.21
N GLY A 231 -7.44 8.10 24.82
CA GLY A 231 -6.87 7.72 26.11
C GLY A 231 -5.69 6.74 26.02
N ALA A 232 -5.12 6.52 24.83
CA ALA A 232 -3.91 5.73 24.69
C ALA A 232 -2.68 6.48 25.20
N ARG A 233 -1.72 5.77 25.79
CA ARG A 233 -0.36 6.28 25.94
C ARG A 233 0.38 6.08 24.62
N VAL A 234 0.74 7.17 23.94
CA VAL A 234 1.40 7.14 22.62
C VAL A 234 2.87 7.59 22.72
N GLU A 235 3.71 6.97 21.93
CA GLU A 235 5.13 7.31 21.73
C GLU A 235 5.43 7.45 20.23
#